data_1df33227c70b2d445c0f1b30ee8de1f5
#
_entry.id   1df33227c70b2d445c0f1b30ee8de1f5
#
_cell.length_a   1.000
_cell.length_b   1.000
_cell.length_c   1.000
_cell.angle_alpha   90.00
_cell.angle_beta   90.00
_cell.angle_gamma   90.00
#
_symmetry.space_group_name_H-M   'P 1'
#
loop_
_entity.id
_entity.type
_entity.pdbx_description
1 polymer ?
#
loop_
_entity_poly.entity_id
_entity_poly.type
_entity_poly.pdbx_seq_one_letter_code
_entity_poly.pdbx_strand_id
1 'polypeptide(L)'
;MKIAIVGTGYVGLVTGTCFAEMGTEVFCVDVDKVKIENLKKGIVPIYEPGLDEMVARNSQAGRLHFMTDLKECLNEVEVLFCAVGTPPDEDGSADLKYVLEVARTVGRYMNKYILVVTKSTVPVGTAQKIKKAIKEEQALRDVSIEFDIASNPEFLKEGAAIKDFMSPDRVVVGVESDRAQKLMAKLYRPSLLNNFRVIFMDVPSAEMTKYAANAMLATRISFMNDIANLCEIVGADVNMVRKGIGTDARIGSRFLYAGCGYGGSCFPKDVKALVKTAANSGYQMRILEAVEAVNEEQKSILFRKLMKHFRGDIQGKRIALWGLAFKPETDDMREAPSLVLIKKLKEAGCVVSAYDPVAMPEAQRRLPVGMISYGKDIYETVIDADALLLVTEWKEFRMPSWSVIKKLMSTPLILDGRNIYDKTELEEAGFIYHCIGR
;
A
#
# COMPACT_ATOMS: atom_id res chain seq x y z
N MET A 1 3.93 29.50 5.50
CA MET A 1 2.86 28.70 6.12
C MET A 1 3.54 27.63 6.97
N LYS A 2 3.07 27.42 8.19
CA LYS A 2 3.51 26.34 9.06
C LYS A 2 2.42 25.28 9.13
N ILE A 3 2.77 24.02 9.03
CA ILE A 3 1.82 22.90 9.12
C ILE A 3 2.31 21.83 10.07
N ALA A 4 1.40 21.07 10.67
CA ALA A 4 1.71 19.86 11.43
C ALA A 4 1.21 18.62 10.69
N ILE A 5 1.99 17.53 10.76
CA ILE A 5 1.60 16.21 10.29
C ILE A 5 1.65 15.27 11.49
N VAL A 6 0.51 14.76 11.91
CA VAL A 6 0.41 13.83 13.04
C VAL A 6 0.36 12.40 12.52
N GLY A 7 1.32 11.60 12.94
CA GLY A 7 1.63 10.27 12.42
C GLY A 7 2.79 10.31 11.43
N THR A 8 3.90 9.64 11.76
CA THR A 8 5.10 9.50 10.91
C THR A 8 5.22 8.09 10.33
N GLY A 9 4.06 7.48 10.03
CA GLY A 9 4.00 6.31 9.18
C GLY A 9 4.29 6.68 7.72
N TYR A 10 4.08 5.73 6.80
CA TYR A 10 4.40 5.91 5.38
C TYR A 10 3.78 7.19 4.80
N VAL A 11 2.46 7.35 4.93
CA VAL A 11 1.72 8.50 4.38
C VAL A 11 2.18 9.82 5.00
N GLY A 12 2.27 9.87 6.34
CA GLY A 12 2.59 11.11 7.03
C GLY A 12 4.03 11.57 6.80
N LEU A 13 4.99 10.66 6.87
CA LEU A 13 6.40 11.02 6.67
C LEU A 13 6.67 11.49 5.23
N VAL A 14 6.16 10.77 4.23
CA VAL A 14 6.30 11.18 2.82
C VAL A 14 5.60 12.52 2.58
N THR A 15 4.36 12.68 3.06
CA THR A 15 3.60 13.93 2.93
C THR A 15 4.33 15.11 3.56
N GLY A 16 4.81 14.96 4.80
CA GLY A 16 5.51 16.03 5.51
C GLY A 16 6.83 16.42 4.83
N THR A 17 7.60 15.41 4.42
CA THR A 17 8.88 15.63 3.73
C THR A 17 8.67 16.31 2.37
N CYS A 18 7.68 15.91 1.60
CA CYS A 18 7.37 16.54 0.32
C CYS A 18 6.87 17.99 0.47
N PHE A 19 6.04 18.29 1.47
CA PHE A 19 5.67 19.68 1.76
C PHE A 19 6.88 20.52 2.19
N ALA A 20 7.79 19.96 2.98
CA ALA A 20 9.03 20.65 3.35
C ALA A 20 9.92 20.91 2.13
N GLU A 21 10.00 19.96 1.19
CA GLU A 21 10.70 20.12 -0.09
C GLU A 21 10.11 21.23 -0.95
N MET A 22 8.79 21.42 -0.88
CA MET A 22 8.08 22.53 -1.56
C MET A 22 8.22 23.87 -0.83
N GLY A 23 9.00 23.95 0.26
CA GLY A 23 9.28 25.19 0.98
C GLY A 23 8.34 25.50 2.15
N THR A 24 7.49 24.57 2.55
CA THR A 24 6.63 24.68 3.74
C THR A 24 7.40 24.30 4.99
N GLU A 25 7.22 25.02 6.09
CA GLU A 25 7.75 24.60 7.41
C GLU A 25 6.81 23.56 8.01
N VAL A 26 7.33 22.36 8.28
CA VAL A 26 6.56 21.18 8.64
C VAL A 26 7.01 20.60 9.98
N PHE A 27 6.06 20.37 10.88
CA PHE A 27 6.25 19.69 12.14
C PHE A 27 5.64 18.28 12.05
N CYS A 28 6.49 17.26 11.98
CA CYS A 28 6.08 15.85 12.01
C CYS A 28 6.01 15.37 13.46
N VAL A 29 4.84 14.94 13.88
CA VAL A 29 4.55 14.54 15.26
C VAL A 29 4.20 13.05 15.31
N ASP A 30 4.84 12.30 16.20
CA ASP A 30 4.48 10.88 16.44
C ASP A 30 4.71 10.55 17.92
N VAL A 31 3.82 9.78 18.50
CA VAL A 31 3.90 9.35 19.91
C VAL A 31 5.04 8.36 20.17
N ASP A 32 5.56 7.72 19.14
CA ASP A 32 6.68 6.79 19.21
C ASP A 32 8.00 7.56 19.35
N LYS A 33 8.49 7.61 20.58
CA LYS A 33 9.74 8.32 20.93
C LYS A 33 10.96 7.75 20.21
N VAL A 34 11.03 6.43 20.05
CA VAL A 34 12.16 5.77 19.39
C VAL A 34 12.19 6.13 17.92
N LYS A 35 11.04 6.13 17.26
CA LYS A 35 10.91 6.54 15.87
C LYS A 35 11.32 7.99 15.68
N ILE A 36 10.84 8.90 16.52
CA ILE A 36 11.18 10.33 16.45
C ILE A 36 12.69 10.56 16.69
N GLU A 37 13.30 9.90 17.66
CA GLU A 37 14.74 10.01 17.90
C GLU A 37 15.59 9.47 16.72
N ASN A 38 15.13 8.39 16.08
CA ASN A 38 15.76 7.87 14.87
C ASN A 38 15.63 8.86 13.70
N LEU A 39 14.45 9.44 13.48
CA LEU A 39 14.23 10.45 12.45
C LEU A 39 15.10 11.70 12.65
N LYS A 40 15.27 12.18 13.89
CA LYS A 40 16.19 13.28 14.23
C LYS A 40 17.65 12.96 13.90
N LYS A 41 18.02 11.68 13.90
CA LYS A 41 19.35 11.19 13.51
C LYS A 41 19.47 10.90 12.01
N GLY A 42 18.41 11.12 11.23
CA GLY A 42 18.37 10.81 9.80
C GLY A 42 18.11 9.34 9.48
N ILE A 43 17.71 8.53 10.47
CA ILE A 43 17.35 7.13 10.28
C ILE A 43 15.84 7.05 9.94
N VAL A 44 15.55 6.79 8.68
CA VAL A 44 14.16 6.70 8.16
C VAL A 44 13.59 5.30 8.38
N PRO A 45 12.42 5.16 9.04
CA PRO A 45 11.89 3.86 9.44
C PRO A 45 11.09 3.13 8.35
N ILE A 46 11.05 3.66 7.14
CA ILE A 46 10.30 3.12 6.00
C ILE A 46 11.17 3.08 4.76
N TYR A 47 10.95 2.09 3.91
CA TYR A 47 11.61 2.02 2.62
C TYR A 47 10.81 2.78 1.56
N GLU A 48 11.38 3.89 1.08
CA GLU A 48 10.87 4.64 -0.09
C GLU A 48 12.07 5.28 -0.80
N PRO A 49 12.31 4.97 -2.08
CA PRO A 49 13.49 5.48 -2.80
C PRO A 49 13.63 7.00 -2.75
N GLY A 50 14.76 7.49 -2.23
CA GLY A 50 15.10 8.91 -2.15
C GLY A 50 14.49 9.68 -0.98
N LEU A 51 13.75 9.01 -0.08
CA LEU A 51 13.12 9.67 1.08
C LEU A 51 14.13 10.10 2.13
N ASP A 52 15.11 9.25 2.44
CA ASP A 52 16.18 9.51 3.41
C ASP A 52 17.01 10.73 3.06
N GLU A 53 17.43 10.87 1.81
CA GLU A 53 18.14 12.06 1.32
C GLU A 53 17.28 13.32 1.43
N MET A 54 15.98 13.21 1.10
CA MET A 54 15.03 14.31 1.17
C MET A 54 14.74 14.73 2.61
N VAL A 55 14.60 13.79 3.54
CA VAL A 55 14.48 14.04 4.98
C VAL A 55 15.71 14.77 5.50
N ALA A 56 16.91 14.28 5.20
CA ALA A 56 18.16 14.85 5.68
C ALA A 56 18.34 16.32 5.25
N ARG A 57 18.18 16.61 3.93
CA ARG A 57 18.36 17.99 3.44
C ARG A 57 17.29 18.96 3.95
N ASN A 58 16.04 18.54 4.15
CA ASN A 58 15.00 19.41 4.67
C ASN A 58 15.11 19.65 6.18
N SER A 59 15.59 18.65 6.94
CA SER A 59 15.92 18.82 8.35
C SER A 59 17.10 19.80 8.54
N GLN A 60 18.16 19.66 7.75
CA GLN A 60 19.30 20.59 7.77
C GLN A 60 18.90 22.03 7.36
N ALA A 61 17.96 22.17 6.44
CA ALA A 61 17.44 23.46 6.01
C ALA A 61 16.44 24.10 7.00
N GLY A 62 16.15 23.43 8.13
CA GLY A 62 15.21 23.92 9.14
C GLY A 62 13.74 23.99 8.67
N ARG A 63 13.37 23.21 7.66
CA ARG A 63 12.00 23.14 7.16
C ARG A 63 11.24 21.91 7.65
N LEU A 64 11.92 20.87 8.14
CA LEU A 64 11.33 19.62 8.61
C LEU A 64 11.77 19.36 10.05
N HIS A 65 10.80 19.34 10.96
CA HIS A 65 11.01 19.14 12.39
C HIS A 65 10.31 17.88 12.86
N PHE A 66 10.91 17.17 13.84
CA PHE A 66 10.36 15.96 14.43
C PHE A 66 10.14 16.13 15.92
N MET A 67 8.95 15.80 16.42
CA MET A 67 8.59 15.94 17.82
C MET A 67 7.62 14.88 18.30
N THR A 68 7.49 14.72 19.61
CA THR A 68 6.64 13.70 20.23
C THR A 68 5.33 14.25 20.77
N ASP A 69 5.21 15.55 20.98
CA ASP A 69 4.02 16.18 21.54
C ASP A 69 3.46 17.25 20.59
N LEU A 70 2.24 17.06 20.15
CA LEU A 70 1.51 17.99 19.28
C LEU A 70 1.34 19.38 19.92
N LYS A 71 1.27 19.47 21.24
CA LYS A 71 1.11 20.75 21.97
C LYS A 71 2.21 21.74 21.65
N GLU A 72 3.43 21.26 21.40
CA GLU A 72 4.60 22.11 21.15
C GLU A 72 4.46 22.96 19.89
N CYS A 73 3.75 22.48 18.86
CA CYS A 73 3.59 23.19 17.60
C CYS A 73 2.14 23.59 17.27
N LEU A 74 1.13 23.05 17.96
CA LEU A 74 -0.28 23.20 17.60
C LEU A 74 -0.70 24.68 17.41
N ASN A 75 -0.23 25.56 18.27
CA ASN A 75 -0.58 26.98 18.22
C ASN A 75 0.34 27.82 17.30
N GLU A 76 1.32 27.20 16.64
CA GLU A 76 2.12 27.85 15.59
C GLU A 76 1.59 27.57 14.19
N VAL A 77 0.94 26.41 13.98
CA VAL A 77 0.51 25.95 12.66
C VAL A 77 -0.84 26.51 12.24
N GLU A 78 -1.07 26.59 10.94
CA GLU A 78 -2.32 27.01 10.32
C GLU A 78 -3.16 25.79 9.89
N VAL A 79 -2.48 24.70 9.52
CA VAL A 79 -3.09 23.46 9.03
C VAL A 79 -2.47 22.27 9.78
N LEU A 80 -3.31 21.37 10.25
CA LEU A 80 -2.91 20.11 10.87
C LEU A 80 -3.41 18.95 10.04
N PHE A 81 -2.50 18.12 9.54
CA PHE A 81 -2.83 16.87 8.87
C PHE A 81 -2.84 15.71 9.86
N CYS A 82 -3.94 14.98 9.92
CA CYS A 82 -4.07 13.72 10.63
C CYS A 82 -3.73 12.58 9.65
N ALA A 83 -2.54 11.99 9.81
CA ALA A 83 -2.01 10.91 8.98
C ALA A 83 -1.70 9.65 9.83
N VAL A 84 -2.42 9.47 10.93
CA VAL A 84 -2.29 8.32 11.83
C VAL A 84 -2.88 7.05 11.21
N GLY A 85 -2.42 5.89 11.68
CA GLY A 85 -2.94 4.60 11.20
C GLY A 85 -4.43 4.42 11.51
N THR A 86 -5.12 3.79 10.57
CA THR A 86 -6.51 3.33 10.70
C THR A 86 -6.54 1.81 10.46
N PRO A 87 -6.03 1.00 11.41
CA PRO A 87 -6.03 -0.45 11.25
C PRO A 87 -7.47 -0.98 11.16
N PRO A 88 -7.67 -2.18 10.59
CA PRO A 88 -8.97 -2.83 10.65
C PRO A 88 -9.30 -3.19 12.10
N ASP A 89 -10.54 -2.96 12.50
CA ASP A 89 -11.11 -3.46 13.74
C ASP A 89 -11.51 -4.95 13.57
N GLU A 90 -11.85 -5.63 14.66
CA GLU A 90 -12.24 -7.05 14.66
C GLU A 90 -13.40 -7.36 13.69
N ASP A 91 -14.31 -6.40 13.50
CA ASP A 91 -15.47 -6.53 12.62
C ASP A 91 -15.18 -6.12 11.15
N GLY A 92 -13.93 -5.77 10.81
CA GLY A 92 -13.49 -5.32 9.49
C GLY A 92 -13.70 -3.82 9.21
N SER A 93 -14.29 -3.06 10.13
CA SER A 93 -14.36 -1.59 10.05
C SER A 93 -12.98 -0.96 10.29
N ALA A 94 -12.84 0.34 9.99
CA ALA A 94 -11.62 1.06 10.31
C ALA A 94 -11.65 1.54 11.78
N ASP A 95 -10.61 1.21 12.57
CA ASP A 95 -10.43 1.76 13.91
C ASP A 95 -10.06 3.24 13.83
N LEU A 96 -10.92 4.08 14.38
CA LEU A 96 -10.76 5.55 14.41
C LEU A 96 -10.15 6.07 15.72
N LYS A 97 -9.75 5.20 16.64
CA LYS A 97 -9.26 5.59 17.98
C LYS A 97 -8.16 6.65 17.91
N TYR A 98 -7.17 6.44 17.05
CA TYR A 98 -6.04 7.37 16.91
C TYR A 98 -6.46 8.69 16.26
N VAL A 99 -7.34 8.64 15.27
CA VAL A 99 -7.88 9.85 14.61
C VAL A 99 -8.67 10.72 15.63
N LEU A 100 -9.50 10.08 16.44
CA LEU A 100 -10.27 10.79 17.46
C LEU A 100 -9.41 11.30 18.61
N GLU A 101 -8.32 10.63 18.97
CA GLU A 101 -7.40 11.14 20.00
C GLU A 101 -6.64 12.38 19.50
N VAL A 102 -6.24 12.42 18.21
CA VAL A 102 -5.71 13.65 17.61
C VAL A 102 -6.75 14.77 17.69
N ALA A 103 -8.00 14.50 17.34
CA ALA A 103 -9.10 15.48 17.42
C ALA A 103 -9.29 16.01 18.84
N ARG A 104 -9.31 15.13 19.86
CA ARG A 104 -9.39 15.53 21.27
C ARG A 104 -8.20 16.39 21.68
N THR A 105 -6.98 16.01 21.27
CA THR A 105 -5.79 16.80 21.57
C THR A 105 -5.87 18.20 20.96
N VAL A 106 -6.39 18.34 19.75
CA VAL A 106 -6.66 19.65 19.13
C VAL A 106 -7.65 20.43 20.00
N GLY A 107 -8.81 19.83 20.37
CA GLY A 107 -9.83 20.49 21.18
C GLY A 107 -9.32 20.94 22.56
N ARG A 108 -8.43 20.14 23.20
CA ARG A 108 -7.84 20.45 24.51
C ARG A 108 -6.87 21.62 24.50
N TYR A 109 -6.12 21.80 23.40
CA TYR A 109 -4.94 22.68 23.43
C TYR A 109 -4.94 23.81 22.39
N MET A 110 -5.85 23.78 21.41
CA MET A 110 -5.96 24.89 20.46
C MET A 110 -6.38 26.20 21.16
N ASN A 111 -5.78 27.31 20.75
CA ASN A 111 -6.11 28.65 21.23
C ASN A 111 -6.39 29.65 20.09
N LYS A 112 -6.30 29.23 18.85
CA LYS A 112 -6.60 29.98 17.64
C LYS A 112 -7.23 29.08 16.60
N TYR A 113 -7.75 29.68 15.53
CA TYR A 113 -8.26 28.93 14.38
C TYR A 113 -7.21 27.97 13.82
N ILE A 114 -7.66 26.76 13.50
CA ILE A 114 -6.87 25.75 12.81
C ILE A 114 -7.74 24.99 11.80
N LEU A 115 -7.17 24.65 10.65
CA LEU A 115 -7.76 23.71 9.69
C LEU A 115 -7.24 22.29 10.01
N VAL A 116 -8.13 21.39 10.43
CA VAL A 116 -7.81 19.98 10.67
C VAL A 116 -8.13 19.16 9.43
N VAL A 117 -7.13 18.54 8.85
CA VAL A 117 -7.22 17.81 7.58
C VAL A 117 -7.03 16.33 7.81
N THR A 118 -7.99 15.51 7.46
CA THR A 118 -7.85 14.05 7.47
C THR A 118 -7.11 13.59 6.22
N LYS A 119 -5.91 13.05 6.39
CA LYS A 119 -5.09 12.43 5.35
C LYS A 119 -5.23 10.91 5.35
N SER A 120 -5.44 10.32 6.51
CA SER A 120 -5.75 8.90 6.69
C SER A 120 -6.98 8.48 5.90
N THR A 121 -6.98 7.24 5.39
CA THR A 121 -8.19 6.67 4.79
C THR A 121 -9.20 6.32 5.88
N VAL A 122 -10.32 7.02 5.88
CA VAL A 122 -11.36 6.93 6.91
C VAL A 122 -12.74 6.74 6.29
N PRO A 123 -13.66 6.05 6.96
CA PRO A 123 -15.06 5.90 6.52
C PRO A 123 -15.77 7.24 6.38
N VAL A 124 -16.74 7.29 5.47
CA VAL A 124 -17.63 8.45 5.29
C VAL A 124 -18.32 8.79 6.61
N GLY A 125 -18.33 10.09 6.94
CA GLY A 125 -18.87 10.61 8.21
C GLY A 125 -17.83 10.73 9.34
N THR A 126 -16.57 10.40 9.10
CA THR A 126 -15.50 10.55 10.09
C THR A 126 -15.26 12.03 10.42
N ALA A 127 -15.37 12.93 9.47
CA ALA A 127 -15.24 14.37 9.70
C ALA A 127 -16.23 14.88 10.77
N GLN A 128 -17.46 14.38 10.79
CA GLN A 128 -18.44 14.76 11.81
C GLN A 128 -18.06 14.25 13.20
N LYS A 129 -17.48 13.05 13.30
CA LYS A 129 -16.96 12.50 14.55
C LYS A 129 -15.77 13.33 15.08
N ILE A 130 -14.87 13.75 14.21
CA ILE A 130 -13.74 14.65 14.54
C ILE A 130 -14.27 15.98 15.05
N LYS A 131 -15.22 16.60 14.32
CA LYS A 131 -15.85 17.87 14.70
C LYS A 131 -16.50 17.80 16.07
N LYS A 132 -17.21 16.70 16.35
CA LYS A 132 -17.83 16.44 17.65
C LYS A 132 -16.77 16.32 18.76
N ALA A 133 -15.72 15.52 18.55
CA ALA A 133 -14.67 15.32 19.55
C ALA A 133 -13.93 16.63 19.90
N ILE A 134 -13.63 17.48 18.91
CA ILE A 134 -13.02 18.79 19.15
C ILE A 134 -13.95 19.68 20.00
N LYS A 135 -15.25 19.76 19.62
CA LYS A 135 -16.23 20.59 20.35
C LYS A 135 -16.45 20.12 21.79
N GLU A 136 -16.49 18.82 22.03
CA GLU A 136 -16.61 18.25 23.38
C GLU A 136 -15.45 18.68 24.28
N GLU A 137 -14.21 18.62 23.79
CA GLU A 137 -13.05 19.05 24.56
C GLU A 137 -12.98 20.57 24.75
N GLN A 138 -13.44 21.37 23.78
CA GLN A 138 -13.57 22.82 23.95
C GLN A 138 -14.61 23.17 25.01
N ALA A 139 -15.76 22.47 25.05
CA ALA A 139 -16.79 22.66 26.03
C ALA A 139 -16.28 22.36 27.45
N LEU A 140 -15.42 21.36 27.64
CA LEU A 140 -14.77 21.07 28.94
C LEU A 140 -13.86 22.21 29.42
N ARG A 141 -13.40 23.06 28.50
CA ARG A 141 -12.55 24.24 28.79
C ARG A 141 -13.34 25.55 28.88
N ASP A 142 -14.64 25.51 28.68
CA ASP A 142 -15.51 26.68 28.56
C ASP A 142 -15.02 27.68 27.47
N VAL A 143 -14.60 27.17 26.31
CA VAL A 143 -14.16 27.97 25.15
C VAL A 143 -14.89 27.57 23.88
N SER A 144 -14.97 28.49 22.92
CA SER A 144 -15.52 28.26 21.60
C SER A 144 -14.58 28.89 20.57
N ILE A 145 -13.60 28.10 20.09
CA ILE A 145 -12.60 28.53 19.12
C ILE A 145 -12.98 27.96 17.75
N GLU A 146 -13.01 28.79 16.74
CA GLU A 146 -13.33 28.41 15.37
C GLU A 146 -12.29 27.42 14.82
N PHE A 147 -12.76 26.43 14.06
CA PHE A 147 -11.96 25.50 13.30
C PHE A 147 -12.76 24.98 12.11
N ASP A 148 -12.06 24.52 11.09
CA ASP A 148 -12.65 23.78 9.97
C ASP A 148 -12.10 22.36 9.91
N ILE A 149 -12.87 21.48 9.27
CA ILE A 149 -12.44 20.13 8.94
C ILE A 149 -12.35 20.03 7.42
N ALA A 150 -11.29 19.36 6.93
CA ALA A 150 -11.15 18.99 5.54
C ALA A 150 -10.79 17.51 5.41
N SER A 151 -11.12 16.91 4.29
CA SER A 151 -10.65 15.58 3.89
C SER A 151 -9.73 15.73 2.69
N ASN A 152 -8.52 15.22 2.81
CA ASN A 152 -7.53 15.24 1.72
C ASN A 152 -6.94 13.84 1.55
N PRO A 153 -7.71 12.90 1.01
CA PRO A 153 -7.25 11.54 0.82
C PRO A 153 -5.98 11.49 -0.04
N GLU A 154 -5.11 10.53 0.27
CA GLU A 154 -3.89 10.29 -0.47
C GLU A 154 -4.10 9.22 -1.55
N PHE A 155 -3.29 9.27 -2.62
CA PHE A 155 -3.26 8.29 -3.68
C PHE A 155 -1.81 7.84 -3.97
N LEU A 156 -0.99 7.82 -2.93
CA LEU A 156 0.42 7.48 -2.99
C LEU A 156 0.59 5.97 -3.22
N LYS A 157 1.57 5.61 -4.01
CA LYS A 157 1.98 4.21 -4.21
C LYS A 157 3.32 4.00 -3.49
N GLU A 158 3.37 3.05 -2.56
CA GLU A 158 4.63 2.65 -1.93
C GLU A 158 5.68 2.34 -3.00
N GLY A 159 6.92 2.82 -2.80
CA GLY A 159 8.00 2.73 -3.78
C GLY A 159 7.97 3.79 -4.91
N ALA A 160 6.94 4.64 -4.96
CA ALA A 160 6.84 5.76 -5.88
C ALA A 160 6.07 6.97 -5.28
N ALA A 161 5.96 7.01 -3.96
CA ALA A 161 5.10 7.97 -3.26
C ALA A 161 5.62 9.40 -3.36
N ILE A 162 6.92 9.60 -3.34
CA ILE A 162 7.52 10.93 -3.57
C ILE A 162 7.11 11.46 -4.95
N LYS A 163 7.24 10.64 -5.99
CA LYS A 163 6.86 11.01 -7.35
C LYS A 163 5.36 11.31 -7.44
N ASP A 164 4.52 10.45 -6.84
CA ASP A 164 3.07 10.63 -6.84
C ASP A 164 2.63 11.88 -6.08
N PHE A 165 3.36 12.28 -5.03
CA PHE A 165 3.10 13.51 -4.30
C PHE A 165 3.57 14.76 -5.06
N MET A 166 4.78 14.74 -5.60
CA MET A 166 5.38 15.87 -6.29
C MET A 166 4.78 16.10 -7.68
N SER A 167 4.24 15.07 -8.32
CA SER A 167 3.63 15.08 -9.64
C SER A 167 2.33 14.26 -9.67
N PRO A 168 1.29 14.69 -8.91
CA PRO A 168 0.05 13.92 -8.78
C PRO A 168 -0.81 14.01 -10.05
N ASP A 169 -1.51 12.92 -10.40
CA ASP A 169 -2.57 12.96 -11.43
C ASP A 169 -3.69 13.93 -11.03
N ARG A 170 -4.00 14.02 -9.74
CA ARG A 170 -4.94 14.95 -9.11
C ARG A 170 -4.72 15.00 -7.60
N VAL A 171 -5.15 16.10 -7.00
CA VAL A 171 -5.32 16.27 -5.55
C VAL A 171 -6.82 16.40 -5.27
N VAL A 172 -7.36 15.58 -4.37
CA VAL A 172 -8.77 15.65 -3.94
C VAL A 172 -8.83 16.33 -2.59
N VAL A 173 -9.71 17.31 -2.44
CA VAL A 173 -9.89 18.06 -1.20
C VAL A 173 -11.38 18.25 -0.92
N GLY A 174 -11.87 17.61 0.13
CA GLY A 174 -13.21 17.88 0.67
C GLY A 174 -13.17 19.00 1.67
N VAL A 175 -14.02 20.01 1.51
CA VAL A 175 -14.10 21.19 2.39
C VAL A 175 -15.55 21.60 2.63
N GLU A 176 -15.79 22.27 3.78
CA GLU A 176 -17.10 22.82 4.13
C GLU A 176 -17.13 24.36 4.09
N SER A 177 -15.98 25.03 3.97
CA SER A 177 -15.89 26.50 4.01
C SER A 177 -14.94 27.07 2.95
N ASP A 178 -15.21 28.30 2.51
CA ASP A 178 -14.31 29.05 1.64
C ASP A 178 -12.94 29.30 2.26
N ARG A 179 -12.88 29.41 3.61
CA ARG A 179 -11.64 29.62 4.36
C ARG A 179 -10.75 28.39 4.25
N ALA A 180 -11.31 27.21 4.49
CA ALA A 180 -10.62 25.93 4.34
C ALA A 180 -10.15 25.73 2.88
N GLN A 181 -11.00 26.04 1.89
CA GLN A 181 -10.66 25.94 0.48
C GLN A 181 -9.47 26.81 0.12
N LYS A 182 -9.46 28.08 0.56
CA LYS A 182 -8.36 29.02 0.31
C LYS A 182 -7.04 28.57 0.93
N LEU A 183 -7.07 28.02 2.16
CA LEU A 183 -5.88 27.48 2.84
C LEU A 183 -5.31 26.26 2.10
N MET A 184 -6.16 25.32 1.71
CA MET A 184 -5.73 24.16 0.94
C MET A 184 -5.21 24.53 -0.45
N ALA A 185 -5.87 25.45 -1.14
CA ALA A 185 -5.40 25.98 -2.42
C ALA A 185 -4.04 26.67 -2.31
N LYS A 186 -3.81 27.45 -1.24
CA LYS A 186 -2.52 28.08 -0.96
C LYS A 186 -1.43 27.05 -0.72
N LEU A 187 -1.72 25.99 0.04
CA LEU A 187 -0.76 24.92 0.38
C LEU A 187 -0.34 24.13 -0.87
N TYR A 188 -1.29 23.77 -1.74
CA TYR A 188 -1.02 23.03 -2.97
C TYR A 188 -0.64 23.91 -4.17
N ARG A 189 -0.50 25.24 -3.98
CA ARG A 189 -0.15 26.18 -5.07
C ARG A 189 1.11 25.79 -5.85
N PRO A 190 2.21 25.32 -5.23
CA PRO A 190 3.38 24.88 -5.97
C PRO A 190 3.08 23.74 -6.97
N SER A 191 2.18 22.81 -6.61
CA SER A 191 1.72 21.76 -7.51
C SER A 191 0.86 22.25 -8.66
N LEU A 192 0.08 23.34 -8.44
CA LEU A 192 -0.79 23.95 -9.47
C LEU A 192 0.00 24.60 -10.62
N LEU A 193 1.21 25.07 -10.37
CA LEU A 193 2.08 25.67 -11.38
C LEU A 193 2.47 24.67 -12.49
N ASN A 194 2.35 23.39 -12.23
CA ASN A 194 2.63 22.29 -13.15
C ASN A 194 1.36 21.70 -13.80
N ASN A 195 0.26 22.45 -13.86
CA ASN A 195 -1.05 22.03 -14.39
C ASN A 195 -1.71 20.84 -13.65
N PHE A 196 -1.33 20.55 -12.41
CA PHE A 196 -2.01 19.52 -11.62
C PHE A 196 -3.39 20.03 -11.15
N ARG A 197 -4.38 19.15 -11.22
CA ARG A 197 -5.75 19.49 -10.84
C ARG A 197 -5.95 19.29 -9.34
N VAL A 198 -6.34 20.35 -8.63
CA VAL A 198 -6.95 20.23 -7.31
C VAL A 198 -8.46 20.23 -7.50
N ILE A 199 -9.10 19.14 -7.08
CA ILE A 199 -10.54 18.95 -7.19
C ILE A 199 -11.14 19.18 -5.82
N PHE A 200 -11.87 20.30 -5.68
CA PHE A 200 -12.62 20.60 -4.46
C PHE A 200 -14.01 20.00 -4.55
N MET A 201 -14.45 19.41 -3.44
CA MET A 201 -15.76 18.78 -3.28
C MET A 201 -16.21 18.86 -1.82
N ASP A 202 -17.40 18.35 -1.50
CA ASP A 202 -17.83 18.15 -0.13
C ASP A 202 -17.01 17.05 0.57
N VAL A 203 -16.97 17.10 1.90
CA VAL A 203 -16.13 16.18 2.69
C VAL A 203 -16.56 14.71 2.54
N PRO A 204 -17.85 14.35 2.61
CA PRO A 204 -18.29 12.96 2.38
C PRO A 204 -17.89 12.39 1.01
N SER A 205 -17.99 13.20 -0.04
CA SER A 205 -17.55 12.80 -1.40
C SER A 205 -16.05 12.57 -1.48
N ALA A 206 -15.24 13.38 -0.79
CA ALA A 206 -13.79 13.19 -0.74
C ALA A 206 -13.40 11.92 0.03
N GLU A 207 -14.04 11.65 1.18
CA GLU A 207 -13.86 10.42 1.94
C GLU A 207 -14.22 9.19 1.07
N MET A 208 -15.37 9.21 0.38
CA MET A 208 -15.82 8.14 -0.51
C MET A 208 -14.89 7.94 -1.71
N THR A 209 -14.35 9.02 -2.29
CA THR A 209 -13.50 8.97 -3.48
C THR A 209 -12.28 8.07 -3.29
N LYS A 210 -11.67 8.08 -2.09
CA LYS A 210 -10.53 7.21 -1.79
C LYS A 210 -10.91 5.73 -1.83
N TYR A 211 -11.99 5.38 -1.15
CA TYR A 211 -12.48 3.99 -1.13
C TYR A 211 -12.89 3.52 -2.53
N ALA A 212 -13.64 4.34 -3.26
CA ALA A 212 -14.10 4.00 -4.61
C ALA A 212 -12.91 3.81 -5.57
N ALA A 213 -11.88 4.66 -5.49
CA ALA A 213 -10.67 4.51 -6.30
C ALA A 213 -9.94 3.20 -6.02
N ASN A 214 -9.69 2.87 -4.75
CA ASN A 214 -9.00 1.64 -4.38
C ASN A 214 -9.84 0.39 -4.71
N ALA A 215 -11.15 0.44 -4.49
CA ALA A 215 -12.08 -0.62 -4.85
C ALA A 215 -12.11 -0.87 -6.37
N MET A 216 -12.12 0.18 -7.19
CA MET A 216 -12.06 0.06 -8.65
C MET A 216 -10.75 -0.60 -9.10
N LEU A 217 -9.61 -0.22 -8.52
CA LEU A 217 -8.32 -0.81 -8.87
C LEU A 217 -8.26 -2.29 -8.46
N ALA A 218 -8.74 -2.64 -7.27
CA ALA A 218 -8.85 -4.02 -6.82
C ALA A 218 -9.78 -4.85 -7.72
N THR A 219 -10.92 -4.28 -8.12
CA THR A 219 -11.87 -4.89 -9.06
C THR A 219 -11.20 -5.24 -10.38
N ARG A 220 -10.41 -4.33 -10.96
CA ARG A 220 -9.69 -4.57 -12.22
C ARG A 220 -8.71 -5.73 -12.11
N ILE A 221 -7.99 -5.84 -10.99
CA ILE A 221 -7.04 -6.93 -10.76
C ILE A 221 -7.79 -8.26 -10.62
N SER A 222 -8.81 -8.33 -9.76
CA SER A 222 -9.59 -9.56 -9.55
C SER A 222 -10.33 -9.98 -10.84
N PHE A 223 -10.91 -9.03 -11.58
CA PHE A 223 -11.53 -9.31 -12.88
C PHE A 223 -10.54 -9.96 -13.85
N MET A 224 -9.31 -9.42 -13.97
CA MET A 224 -8.30 -10.00 -14.87
C MET A 224 -7.79 -11.35 -14.38
N ASN A 225 -7.73 -11.56 -13.07
CA ASN A 225 -7.38 -12.86 -12.50
C ASN A 225 -8.45 -13.92 -12.81
N ASP A 226 -9.73 -13.56 -12.70
CA ASP A 226 -10.85 -14.43 -13.02
C ASP A 226 -10.87 -14.78 -14.53
N ILE A 227 -10.70 -13.78 -15.40
CA ILE A 227 -10.50 -13.99 -16.85
C ILE A 227 -9.29 -14.87 -17.14
N ALA A 228 -8.16 -14.71 -16.44
CA ALA A 228 -6.98 -15.54 -16.62
C ALA A 228 -7.25 -17.01 -16.28
N ASN A 229 -7.95 -17.26 -15.18
CA ASN A 229 -8.34 -18.62 -14.81
C ASN A 229 -9.25 -19.27 -15.86
N LEU A 230 -10.18 -18.51 -16.43
CA LEU A 230 -11.00 -19.00 -17.54
C LEU A 230 -10.18 -19.24 -18.82
N CYS A 231 -9.23 -18.35 -19.15
CA CYS A 231 -8.36 -18.51 -20.32
C CYS A 231 -7.62 -19.84 -20.29
N GLU A 232 -7.10 -20.29 -19.13
CA GLU A 232 -6.45 -21.59 -19.01
C GLU A 232 -7.37 -22.77 -19.33
N ILE A 233 -8.65 -22.64 -19.04
CA ILE A 233 -9.65 -23.71 -19.29
C ILE A 233 -10.03 -23.77 -20.77
N VAL A 234 -10.20 -22.61 -21.40
CA VAL A 234 -10.71 -22.53 -22.79
C VAL A 234 -9.57 -22.42 -23.83
N GLY A 235 -8.30 -22.39 -23.40
CA GLY A 235 -7.15 -22.33 -24.31
C GLY A 235 -6.87 -20.94 -24.88
N ALA A 236 -7.28 -19.87 -24.21
CA ALA A 236 -6.97 -18.49 -24.57
C ALA A 236 -5.70 -18.00 -23.86
N ASP A 237 -5.09 -16.91 -24.34
CA ASP A 237 -3.95 -16.23 -23.71
C ASP A 237 -4.42 -14.91 -23.08
N VAL A 238 -4.35 -14.81 -21.75
CA VAL A 238 -4.75 -13.62 -21.01
C VAL A 238 -3.96 -12.37 -21.38
N ASN A 239 -2.69 -12.50 -21.80
CA ASN A 239 -1.89 -11.37 -22.24
C ASN A 239 -2.41 -10.77 -23.55
N MET A 240 -2.90 -11.63 -24.47
CA MET A 240 -3.55 -11.17 -25.70
C MET A 240 -4.91 -10.54 -25.40
N VAL A 241 -5.69 -11.16 -24.51
CA VAL A 241 -6.96 -10.57 -24.03
C VAL A 241 -6.70 -9.21 -23.42
N ARG A 242 -5.72 -9.09 -22.50
CA ARG A 242 -5.31 -7.83 -21.89
C ARG A 242 -4.94 -6.76 -22.92
N LYS A 243 -4.14 -7.11 -23.94
CA LYS A 243 -3.79 -6.19 -25.02
C LYS A 243 -5.03 -5.74 -25.78
N GLY A 244 -5.90 -6.67 -26.15
CA GLY A 244 -7.14 -6.37 -26.88
C GLY A 244 -8.03 -5.39 -26.15
N ILE A 245 -8.40 -5.69 -24.90
CA ILE A 245 -9.29 -4.79 -24.11
C ILE A 245 -8.59 -3.51 -23.68
N GLY A 246 -7.29 -3.56 -23.40
CA GLY A 246 -6.52 -2.41 -22.89
C GLY A 246 -6.25 -1.32 -23.92
N THR A 247 -6.39 -1.59 -25.23
CA THR A 247 -6.32 -0.61 -26.32
C THR A 247 -7.60 0.22 -26.47
N ASP A 248 -8.73 -0.23 -25.92
CA ASP A 248 -9.94 0.57 -25.84
C ASP A 248 -9.73 1.74 -24.84
N ALA A 249 -9.85 2.98 -25.31
CA ALA A 249 -9.65 4.18 -24.49
C ALA A 249 -10.61 4.27 -23.29
N ARG A 250 -11.78 3.64 -23.37
CA ARG A 250 -12.78 3.57 -22.29
C ARG A 250 -12.33 2.66 -21.15
N ILE A 251 -11.46 1.70 -21.43
CA ILE A 251 -10.92 0.73 -20.46
C ILE A 251 -9.50 1.17 -20.03
N GLY A 252 -8.59 1.40 -20.97
CA GLY A 252 -7.19 1.71 -20.72
C GLY A 252 -6.39 0.50 -20.21
N SER A 253 -5.07 0.53 -20.35
CA SER A 253 -4.19 -0.62 -20.12
C SER A 253 -3.73 -0.84 -18.67
N ARG A 254 -3.92 0.15 -17.78
CA ARG A 254 -3.43 0.08 -16.39
C ARG A 254 -4.27 -0.84 -15.52
N PHE A 255 -3.63 -1.56 -14.59
CA PHE A 255 -4.27 -2.51 -13.64
C PHE A 255 -5.01 -3.68 -14.31
N LEU A 256 -4.57 -4.11 -15.49
CA LEU A 256 -5.11 -5.27 -16.22
C LEU A 256 -4.13 -6.45 -16.23
N TYR A 257 -3.18 -6.52 -15.32
CA TYR A 257 -2.23 -7.62 -15.25
C TYR A 257 -2.76 -8.72 -14.33
N ALA A 258 -2.88 -9.94 -14.88
CA ALA A 258 -3.15 -11.13 -14.10
C ALA A 258 -1.91 -11.54 -13.29
N GLY A 259 -2.13 -12.09 -12.11
CA GLY A 259 -1.07 -12.52 -11.23
C GLY A 259 -1.57 -13.40 -10.08
N CYS A 260 -0.76 -13.59 -9.05
CA CYS A 260 -1.09 -14.40 -7.88
C CYS A 260 -1.88 -13.66 -6.79
N GLY A 261 -2.69 -12.67 -7.17
CA GLY A 261 -3.50 -11.85 -6.27
C GLY A 261 -2.77 -10.60 -5.80
N TYR A 262 -3.55 -9.70 -5.19
CA TYR A 262 -3.05 -8.47 -4.58
C TYR A 262 -2.95 -8.60 -3.05
N GLY A 263 -2.05 -7.81 -2.48
CA GLY A 263 -1.85 -7.62 -1.04
C GLY A 263 -1.60 -6.16 -0.71
N GLY A 264 -0.81 -5.93 0.31
CA GLY A 264 -0.45 -4.61 0.81
C GLY A 264 -1.43 -4.04 1.82
N SER A 265 -1.10 -2.88 2.34
CA SER A 265 -1.84 -2.22 3.42
C SER A 265 -3.15 -1.56 2.98
N CYS A 266 -3.35 -1.35 1.67
CA CYS A 266 -4.43 -0.51 1.18
C CYS A 266 -5.60 -1.33 0.62
N PHE A 267 -5.41 -2.07 -0.48
CA PHE A 267 -6.51 -2.72 -1.19
C PHE A 267 -7.32 -3.67 -0.32
N PRO A 268 -6.72 -4.65 0.40
CA PRO A 268 -7.51 -5.57 1.21
C PRO A 268 -8.30 -4.86 2.31
N LYS A 269 -7.65 -3.92 3.01
CA LYS A 269 -8.26 -3.16 4.10
C LYS A 269 -9.40 -2.27 3.60
N ASP A 270 -9.17 -1.52 2.52
CA ASP A 270 -10.13 -0.52 2.05
C ASP A 270 -11.36 -1.16 1.38
N VAL A 271 -11.18 -2.28 0.66
CA VAL A 271 -12.31 -3.05 0.11
C VAL A 271 -13.17 -3.61 1.24
N LYS A 272 -12.58 -4.26 2.25
CA LYS A 272 -13.29 -4.77 3.44
C LYS A 272 -14.02 -3.67 4.19
N ALA A 273 -13.35 -2.54 4.44
CA ALA A 273 -13.96 -1.40 5.14
C ALA A 273 -15.13 -0.80 4.36
N LEU A 274 -15.06 -0.74 3.02
CA LEU A 274 -16.16 -0.24 2.20
C LEU A 274 -17.35 -1.20 2.19
N VAL A 275 -17.12 -2.51 2.08
CA VAL A 275 -18.17 -3.54 2.21
C VAL A 275 -18.85 -3.43 3.58
N LYS A 276 -18.07 -3.30 4.66
CA LYS A 276 -18.62 -3.15 6.01
C LYS A 276 -19.42 -1.86 6.18
N THR A 277 -18.92 -0.74 5.65
CA THR A 277 -19.63 0.56 5.67
C THR A 277 -20.99 0.46 4.96
N ALA A 278 -21.02 -0.20 3.81
CA ALA A 278 -22.26 -0.45 3.06
C ALA A 278 -23.24 -1.31 3.87
N ALA A 279 -22.76 -2.42 4.43
CA ALA A 279 -23.60 -3.31 5.26
C ALA A 279 -24.19 -2.58 6.48
N ASN A 280 -23.40 -1.75 7.16
CA ASN A 280 -23.87 -0.93 8.28
C ASN A 280 -24.90 0.13 7.84
N SER A 281 -24.92 0.49 6.56
CA SER A 281 -25.90 1.40 5.95
C SER A 281 -27.08 0.67 5.31
N GLY A 282 -27.20 -0.65 5.49
CA GLY A 282 -28.27 -1.48 4.91
C GLY A 282 -28.10 -1.78 3.42
N TYR A 283 -26.90 -1.63 2.86
CA TYR A 283 -26.63 -1.88 1.43
C TYR A 283 -25.58 -2.99 1.25
N GLN A 284 -25.83 -3.92 0.33
CA GLN A 284 -24.91 -5.01 -0.01
C GLN A 284 -24.05 -4.66 -1.22
N MET A 285 -22.75 -4.64 -1.06
CA MET A 285 -21.78 -4.39 -2.13
C MET A 285 -21.35 -5.67 -2.85
N ARG A 286 -22.25 -6.29 -3.59
CA ARG A 286 -22.08 -7.59 -4.26
C ARG A 286 -20.82 -7.69 -5.11
N ILE A 287 -20.46 -6.64 -5.86
CA ILE A 287 -19.26 -6.62 -6.71
C ILE A 287 -18.01 -6.76 -5.84
N LEU A 288 -17.91 -6.02 -4.75
CA LEU A 288 -16.71 -6.04 -3.91
C LEU A 288 -16.59 -7.33 -3.09
N GLU A 289 -17.71 -7.92 -2.68
CA GLU A 289 -17.71 -9.26 -2.07
C GLU A 289 -17.14 -10.32 -3.03
N ALA A 290 -17.52 -10.27 -4.31
CA ALA A 290 -16.97 -11.15 -5.34
C ALA A 290 -15.48 -10.87 -5.60
N VAL A 291 -15.07 -9.60 -5.65
CA VAL A 291 -13.66 -9.17 -5.82
C VAL A 291 -12.77 -9.74 -4.71
N GLU A 292 -13.22 -9.69 -3.46
CA GLU A 292 -12.50 -10.26 -2.32
C GLU A 292 -12.40 -11.78 -2.43
N ALA A 293 -13.51 -12.46 -2.72
CA ALA A 293 -13.53 -13.93 -2.87
C ALA A 293 -12.53 -14.38 -3.95
N VAL A 294 -12.56 -13.76 -5.13
CA VAL A 294 -11.61 -14.04 -6.22
C VAL A 294 -10.16 -13.81 -5.79
N ASN A 295 -9.88 -12.72 -5.08
CA ASN A 295 -8.51 -12.42 -4.64
C ASN A 295 -7.99 -13.43 -3.61
N GLU A 296 -8.81 -13.85 -2.66
CA GLU A 296 -8.40 -14.85 -1.65
C GLU A 296 -8.10 -16.23 -2.31
N GLU A 297 -8.90 -16.64 -3.28
CA GLU A 297 -8.63 -17.85 -4.06
C GLU A 297 -7.35 -17.72 -4.89
N GLN A 298 -7.13 -16.53 -5.48
CA GLN A 298 -5.98 -16.28 -6.34
C GLN A 298 -4.64 -16.33 -5.60
N LYS A 299 -4.59 -15.94 -4.33
CA LYS A 299 -3.37 -16.06 -3.51
C LYS A 299 -2.83 -17.50 -3.43
N SER A 300 -3.66 -18.49 -3.71
CA SER A 300 -3.31 -19.91 -3.71
C SER A 300 -3.02 -20.51 -5.08
N ILE A 301 -3.06 -19.72 -6.16
CA ILE A 301 -2.97 -20.25 -7.53
C ILE A 301 -1.67 -20.99 -7.81
N LEU A 302 -0.52 -20.46 -7.35
CA LEU A 302 0.78 -21.12 -7.56
C LEU A 302 0.87 -22.44 -6.79
N PHE A 303 0.32 -22.50 -5.58
CA PHE A 303 0.24 -23.75 -4.82
C PHE A 303 -0.61 -24.79 -5.57
N ARG A 304 -1.79 -24.41 -6.10
CA ARG A 304 -2.62 -25.33 -6.88
C ARG A 304 -1.90 -25.84 -8.13
N LYS A 305 -1.15 -24.99 -8.85
CA LYS A 305 -0.36 -25.38 -10.01
C LYS A 305 0.77 -26.33 -9.63
N LEU A 306 1.46 -26.07 -8.51
CA LEU A 306 2.51 -26.96 -7.98
C LEU A 306 1.93 -28.33 -7.64
N MET A 307 0.82 -28.39 -6.90
CA MET A 307 0.12 -29.62 -6.56
C MET A 307 -0.30 -30.41 -7.81
N LYS A 308 -0.84 -29.72 -8.83
CA LYS A 308 -1.22 -30.35 -10.08
C LYS A 308 0.00 -30.95 -10.81
N HIS A 309 1.12 -30.22 -10.87
CA HIS A 309 2.34 -30.68 -11.52
C HIS A 309 2.90 -31.97 -10.89
N PHE A 310 3.03 -31.99 -9.57
CA PHE A 310 3.55 -33.13 -8.84
C PHE A 310 2.46 -34.17 -8.43
N ARG A 311 1.24 -34.04 -8.96
CA ARG A 311 0.10 -34.94 -8.67
C ARG A 311 -0.14 -35.15 -7.17
N GLY A 312 0.06 -34.11 -6.39
CA GLY A 312 -0.11 -34.11 -4.94
C GLY A 312 1.13 -34.53 -4.13
N ASP A 313 2.16 -35.07 -4.77
CA ASP A 313 3.38 -35.53 -4.10
C ASP A 313 4.40 -34.41 -3.97
N ILE A 314 4.22 -33.55 -2.97
CA ILE A 314 5.11 -32.40 -2.70
C ILE A 314 5.78 -32.45 -1.32
N GLN A 315 5.53 -33.48 -0.51
CA GLN A 315 6.18 -33.62 0.78
C GLN A 315 7.69 -33.76 0.64
N GLY A 316 8.46 -32.98 1.38
CA GLY A 316 9.92 -32.95 1.33
C GLY A 316 10.50 -32.20 0.14
N LYS A 317 9.71 -31.75 -0.85
CA LYS A 317 10.17 -30.98 -1.99
C LYS A 317 10.78 -29.65 -1.58
N ARG A 318 11.86 -29.26 -2.21
CA ARG A 318 12.57 -28.00 -2.01
C ARG A 318 12.02 -26.95 -2.97
N ILE A 319 11.42 -25.92 -2.42
CA ILE A 319 10.77 -24.87 -3.21
C ILE A 319 11.53 -23.55 -3.03
N ALA A 320 12.06 -23.04 -4.14
CA ALA A 320 12.60 -21.69 -4.22
C ALA A 320 11.48 -20.67 -4.42
N LEU A 321 11.51 -19.58 -3.66
CA LEU A 321 10.51 -18.52 -3.74
C LEU A 321 11.20 -17.18 -3.97
N TRP A 322 10.91 -16.55 -5.11
CA TRP A 322 11.39 -15.22 -5.44
C TRP A 322 10.31 -14.18 -5.24
N GLY A 323 10.59 -13.25 -4.33
CA GLY A 323 9.70 -12.17 -3.94
C GLY A 323 8.85 -12.50 -2.72
N LEU A 324 8.97 -11.67 -1.69
CA LEU A 324 8.25 -11.76 -0.42
C LEU A 324 7.31 -10.59 -0.22
N ALA A 325 7.70 -9.37 -0.61
CA ALA A 325 6.84 -8.20 -0.60
C ALA A 325 5.64 -8.37 -1.54
N PHE A 326 4.54 -7.67 -1.26
CA PHE A 326 3.33 -7.77 -2.09
C PHE A 326 3.49 -7.20 -3.51
N LYS A 327 4.49 -6.34 -3.72
CA LYS A 327 4.93 -5.78 -5.00
C LYS A 327 6.38 -5.33 -4.94
N PRO A 328 7.05 -4.99 -6.08
CA PRO A 328 8.39 -4.41 -6.08
C PRO A 328 8.47 -3.04 -5.42
N GLU A 329 9.70 -2.63 -5.08
CA GLU A 329 10.08 -1.31 -4.53
C GLU A 329 9.43 -0.99 -3.16
N THR A 330 9.15 -2.04 -2.36
CA THR A 330 8.69 -1.93 -0.96
C THR A 330 9.10 -3.15 -0.16
N ASP A 331 9.18 -3.00 1.17
CA ASP A 331 9.34 -4.10 2.13
C ASP A 331 8.00 -4.59 2.70
N ASP A 332 6.87 -4.00 2.28
CA ASP A 332 5.55 -4.32 2.85
C ASP A 332 5.08 -5.73 2.46
N MET A 333 4.90 -6.56 3.49
CA MET A 333 4.41 -7.93 3.36
C MET A 333 2.97 -8.13 3.86
N ARG A 334 2.27 -7.05 4.26
CA ARG A 334 0.88 -7.17 4.75
C ARG A 334 0.00 -7.75 3.67
N GLU A 335 -0.77 -8.79 4.02
CA GLU A 335 -1.67 -9.48 3.08
C GLU A 335 -0.97 -9.98 1.79
N ALA A 336 0.37 -10.12 1.80
CA ALA A 336 1.12 -10.55 0.62
C ALA A 336 0.79 -12.00 0.23
N PRO A 337 0.63 -12.30 -1.07
CA PRO A 337 0.42 -13.65 -1.55
C PRO A 337 1.52 -14.64 -1.12
N SER A 338 2.75 -14.17 -0.95
CA SER A 338 3.89 -14.95 -0.44
C SER A 338 3.63 -15.59 0.91
N LEU A 339 2.97 -14.87 1.83
CA LEU A 339 2.65 -15.39 3.17
C LEU A 339 1.66 -16.55 3.10
N VAL A 340 0.61 -16.43 2.27
CA VAL A 340 -0.37 -17.49 2.04
C VAL A 340 0.30 -18.71 1.42
N LEU A 341 1.16 -18.48 0.43
CA LEU A 341 1.89 -19.52 -0.28
C LEU A 341 2.87 -20.26 0.65
N ILE A 342 3.69 -19.54 1.42
CA ILE A 342 4.62 -20.11 2.41
C ILE A 342 3.88 -20.98 3.40
N LYS A 343 2.77 -20.49 3.97
CA LYS A 343 1.94 -21.26 4.91
C LYS A 343 1.50 -22.58 4.29
N LYS A 344 0.90 -22.57 3.10
CA LYS A 344 0.41 -23.78 2.42
C LYS A 344 1.55 -24.76 2.07
N LEU A 345 2.70 -24.25 1.61
CA LEU A 345 3.87 -25.09 1.32
C LEU A 345 4.39 -25.78 2.57
N LYS A 346 4.46 -25.08 3.70
CA LYS A 346 4.90 -25.65 4.98
C LYS A 346 3.91 -26.68 5.52
N GLU A 347 2.61 -26.38 5.45
CA GLU A 347 1.55 -27.33 5.83
C GLU A 347 1.60 -28.62 4.99
N ALA A 348 2.00 -28.52 3.72
CA ALA A 348 2.21 -29.66 2.83
C ALA A 348 3.59 -30.36 2.98
N GLY A 349 4.41 -29.95 3.96
CA GLY A 349 5.70 -30.56 4.26
C GLY A 349 6.85 -30.16 3.34
N CYS A 350 6.73 -29.08 2.56
CA CYS A 350 7.82 -28.59 1.71
C CYS A 350 8.93 -27.91 2.52
N VAL A 351 10.15 -27.94 1.97
CA VAL A 351 11.27 -27.11 2.42
C VAL A 351 11.31 -25.86 1.54
N VAL A 352 11.21 -24.67 2.15
CA VAL A 352 11.14 -23.41 1.42
C VAL A 352 12.40 -22.58 1.63
N SER A 353 13.02 -22.14 0.52
CA SER A 353 14.09 -21.13 0.50
C SER A 353 13.58 -19.90 -0.24
N ALA A 354 13.75 -18.71 0.33
CA ALA A 354 13.21 -17.48 -0.25
C ALA A 354 14.27 -16.39 -0.42
N TYR A 355 14.05 -15.53 -1.39
CA TYR A 355 14.84 -14.31 -1.58
C TYR A 355 13.94 -13.14 -1.99
N ASP A 356 14.20 -12.00 -1.40
CA ASP A 356 13.62 -10.71 -1.77
C ASP A 356 14.68 -9.62 -1.57
N PRO A 357 14.88 -8.69 -2.50
CA PRO A 357 15.92 -7.66 -2.38
C PRO A 357 15.78 -6.76 -1.16
N VAL A 358 14.55 -6.58 -0.64
CA VAL A 358 14.26 -5.60 0.42
C VAL A 358 13.50 -6.22 1.60
N ALA A 359 12.54 -7.11 1.36
CA ALA A 359 11.59 -7.56 2.38
C ALA A 359 12.09 -8.71 3.29
N MET A 360 13.31 -9.24 3.11
CA MET A 360 13.80 -10.33 3.97
C MET A 360 13.83 -9.98 5.47
N PRO A 361 14.26 -8.78 5.91
CA PRO A 361 14.20 -8.41 7.34
C PRO A 361 12.76 -8.39 7.88
N GLU A 362 11.80 -7.95 7.07
CA GLU A 362 10.38 -7.96 7.45
C GLU A 362 9.82 -9.38 7.51
N ALA A 363 10.22 -10.26 6.58
CA ALA A 363 9.86 -11.68 6.61
C ALA A 363 10.38 -12.37 7.88
N GLN A 364 11.62 -12.09 8.28
CA GLN A 364 12.21 -12.64 9.51
C GLN A 364 11.47 -12.19 10.78
N ARG A 365 10.87 -10.99 10.76
CA ARG A 365 10.04 -10.51 11.89
C ARG A 365 8.66 -11.15 11.92
N ARG A 366 8.08 -11.48 10.76
CA ARG A 366 6.70 -12.00 10.63
C ARG A 366 6.61 -13.50 10.71
N LEU A 367 7.61 -14.21 10.21
CA LEU A 367 7.59 -15.65 10.13
C LEU A 367 8.30 -16.28 11.35
N PRO A 368 7.82 -17.41 11.86
CA PRO A 368 8.51 -18.14 12.93
C PRO A 368 9.96 -18.45 12.54
N VAL A 369 10.87 -18.35 13.51
CA VAL A 369 12.29 -18.65 13.31
C VAL A 369 12.44 -20.09 12.77
N GLY A 370 13.19 -20.25 11.69
CA GLY A 370 13.42 -21.56 11.05
C GLY A 370 12.26 -22.08 10.20
N MET A 371 11.17 -21.31 10.03
CA MET A 371 10.06 -21.72 9.17
C MET A 371 10.48 -21.88 7.71
N ILE A 372 11.30 -20.94 7.23
CA ILE A 372 11.93 -20.96 5.89
C ILE A 372 13.41 -20.61 6.01
N SER A 373 14.19 -20.94 4.97
CA SER A 373 15.55 -20.42 4.79
C SER A 373 15.56 -19.22 3.86
N TYR A 374 16.64 -18.43 3.91
CA TYR A 374 16.83 -17.24 3.09
C TYR A 374 18.13 -17.37 2.30
N GLY A 375 18.05 -17.26 0.99
CA GLY A 375 19.23 -17.16 0.12
C GLY A 375 19.82 -15.74 0.18
N LYS A 376 21.12 -15.62 -0.09
CA LYS A 376 21.80 -14.31 -0.20
C LYS A 376 21.48 -13.60 -1.52
N ASP A 377 21.15 -14.40 -2.53
CA ASP A 377 20.79 -13.95 -3.87
C ASP A 377 19.82 -14.93 -4.56
N ILE A 378 19.45 -14.61 -5.77
CA ILE A 378 18.56 -15.42 -6.61
C ILE A 378 19.11 -16.82 -6.89
N TYR A 379 20.43 -16.97 -7.00
CA TYR A 379 21.07 -18.24 -7.34
C TYR A 379 21.20 -19.18 -6.16
N GLU A 380 21.59 -18.67 -4.98
CA GLU A 380 21.64 -19.48 -3.75
C GLU A 380 20.26 -20.04 -3.41
N THR A 381 19.20 -19.26 -3.64
CA THR A 381 17.82 -19.67 -3.34
C THR A 381 17.38 -20.89 -4.14
N VAL A 382 17.86 -21.09 -5.35
CA VAL A 382 17.44 -22.18 -6.24
C VAL A 382 18.31 -23.44 -6.17
N ILE A 383 19.35 -23.47 -5.31
CA ILE A 383 20.21 -24.67 -5.13
C ILE A 383 19.35 -25.85 -4.68
N ASP A 384 19.43 -26.95 -5.42
CA ASP A 384 18.70 -28.20 -5.21
C ASP A 384 17.17 -28.03 -5.20
N ALA A 385 16.63 -26.94 -5.75
CA ALA A 385 15.19 -26.71 -5.79
C ALA A 385 14.47 -27.64 -6.78
N ASP A 386 13.33 -28.18 -6.35
CA ASP A 386 12.40 -28.93 -7.22
C ASP A 386 11.49 -28.02 -8.03
N ALA A 387 11.28 -26.77 -7.57
CA ALA A 387 10.54 -25.75 -8.30
C ALA A 387 10.98 -24.34 -7.87
N LEU A 388 10.92 -23.40 -8.81
CA LEU A 388 11.05 -21.97 -8.59
C LEU A 388 9.68 -21.31 -8.75
N LEU A 389 9.22 -20.61 -7.71
CA LEU A 389 7.98 -19.84 -7.69
C LEU A 389 8.28 -18.34 -7.68
N LEU A 390 7.88 -17.62 -8.71
CA LEU A 390 7.97 -16.17 -8.77
C LEU A 390 6.67 -15.54 -8.24
N VAL A 391 6.78 -14.78 -7.14
CA VAL A 391 5.63 -14.14 -6.48
C VAL A 391 5.62 -12.63 -6.64
N THR A 392 6.80 -11.99 -6.68
CA THR A 392 6.94 -10.54 -6.84
C THR A 392 7.90 -10.22 -7.98
N GLU A 393 7.50 -9.32 -8.87
CA GLU A 393 8.19 -9.04 -10.14
C GLU A 393 9.31 -7.99 -10.00
N TRP A 394 10.25 -8.20 -9.09
CA TRP A 394 11.43 -7.33 -8.97
C TRP A 394 12.23 -7.26 -10.28
N LYS A 395 12.86 -6.12 -10.55
CA LYS A 395 13.67 -5.92 -11.77
C LYS A 395 14.80 -6.93 -11.87
N GLU A 396 15.41 -7.27 -10.75
CA GLU A 396 16.49 -8.25 -10.63
C GLU A 396 16.09 -9.65 -11.12
N PHE A 397 14.81 -10.01 -11.00
CA PHE A 397 14.32 -11.32 -11.42
C PHE A 397 14.04 -11.44 -12.93
N ARG A 398 14.08 -10.33 -13.67
CA ARG A 398 13.63 -10.32 -15.06
C ARG A 398 14.60 -10.98 -16.04
N MET A 399 15.90 -10.90 -15.78
CA MET A 399 16.93 -11.41 -16.70
C MET A 399 18.01 -12.19 -15.92
N PRO A 400 17.67 -13.28 -15.24
CA PRO A 400 18.66 -14.11 -14.57
C PRO A 400 19.41 -14.98 -15.60
N SER A 401 20.54 -15.56 -15.20
CA SER A 401 21.22 -16.56 -16.04
C SER A 401 20.50 -17.89 -15.96
N TRP A 402 19.62 -18.19 -16.91
CA TRP A 402 18.85 -19.43 -16.96
C TRP A 402 19.75 -20.68 -17.05
N SER A 403 20.90 -20.57 -17.72
CA SER A 403 21.88 -21.67 -17.80
C SER A 403 22.48 -22.01 -16.42
N VAL A 404 22.68 -21.03 -15.56
CA VAL A 404 23.14 -21.23 -14.17
C VAL A 404 22.01 -21.82 -13.32
N ILE A 405 20.83 -21.24 -13.38
CA ILE A 405 19.66 -21.71 -12.62
C ILE A 405 19.36 -23.18 -12.93
N LYS A 406 19.37 -23.55 -14.19
CA LYS A 406 19.13 -24.94 -14.63
C LYS A 406 20.13 -25.93 -14.03
N LYS A 407 21.40 -25.53 -13.87
CA LYS A 407 22.42 -26.37 -13.25
C LYS A 407 22.28 -26.50 -11.72
N LEU A 408 21.70 -25.48 -11.09
CA LEU A 408 21.54 -25.43 -9.64
C LEU A 408 20.28 -26.15 -9.18
N MET A 409 19.23 -26.19 -9.98
CA MET A 409 17.95 -26.82 -9.63
C MET A 409 18.00 -28.34 -9.83
N SER A 410 17.30 -29.07 -8.93
CA SER A 410 17.07 -30.52 -9.08
C SER A 410 16.05 -30.82 -10.20
N THR A 411 15.01 -30.01 -10.30
CA THR A 411 13.99 -30.11 -11.35
C THR A 411 13.81 -28.73 -11.98
N PRO A 412 13.96 -28.59 -13.33
CA PRO A 412 13.87 -27.28 -13.99
C PRO A 412 12.41 -26.85 -14.17
N LEU A 413 11.69 -26.68 -13.06
CA LEU A 413 10.29 -26.26 -13.03
C LEU A 413 10.16 -24.81 -12.55
N ILE A 414 9.50 -23.97 -13.34
CA ILE A 414 9.23 -22.56 -13.01
C ILE A 414 7.72 -22.33 -13.00
N LEU A 415 7.22 -21.74 -11.90
CA LEU A 415 5.85 -21.25 -11.79
C LEU A 415 5.90 -19.71 -11.66
N ASP A 416 5.51 -19.02 -12.72
CA ASP A 416 5.54 -17.56 -12.79
C ASP A 416 4.20 -16.95 -12.39
N GLY A 417 4.13 -16.40 -11.21
CA GLY A 417 2.94 -15.74 -10.66
C GLY A 417 2.71 -14.31 -11.16
N ARG A 418 3.59 -13.80 -12.04
CA ARG A 418 3.54 -12.41 -12.55
C ARG A 418 3.59 -12.29 -14.06
N ASN A 419 3.72 -13.42 -14.76
CA ASN A 419 3.79 -13.49 -16.22
C ASN A 419 4.89 -12.58 -16.83
N ILE A 420 6.08 -12.55 -16.19
CA ILE A 420 7.18 -11.69 -16.62
C ILE A 420 8.15 -12.37 -17.60
N TYR A 421 8.06 -13.69 -17.74
CA TYR A 421 8.97 -14.45 -18.59
C TYR A 421 8.32 -14.84 -19.92
N ASP A 422 9.18 -15.02 -20.95
CA ASP A 422 8.77 -15.59 -22.21
C ASP A 422 8.75 -17.13 -22.12
N LYS A 423 7.62 -17.71 -22.49
CA LYS A 423 7.40 -19.16 -22.43
C LYS A 423 8.34 -19.90 -23.38
N THR A 424 8.49 -19.41 -24.60
CA THR A 424 9.30 -20.07 -25.64
C THR A 424 10.79 -20.07 -25.25
N GLU A 425 11.29 -18.93 -24.75
CA GLU A 425 12.66 -18.81 -24.26
C GLU A 425 12.97 -19.82 -23.15
N LEU A 426 12.06 -19.96 -22.16
CA LEU A 426 12.26 -20.89 -21.05
C LEU A 426 12.15 -22.35 -21.48
N GLU A 427 11.22 -22.69 -22.36
CA GLU A 427 11.08 -24.05 -22.90
C GLU A 427 12.29 -24.44 -23.75
N GLU A 428 12.82 -23.53 -24.58
CA GLU A 428 14.07 -23.73 -25.34
C GLU A 428 15.30 -23.89 -24.42
N ALA A 429 15.34 -23.17 -23.31
CA ALA A 429 16.34 -23.35 -22.25
C ALA A 429 16.17 -24.68 -21.48
N GLY A 430 15.07 -25.41 -21.73
CA GLY A 430 14.77 -26.73 -21.18
C GLY A 430 14.12 -26.68 -19.78
N PHE A 431 13.35 -25.63 -19.50
CA PHE A 431 12.50 -25.54 -18.30
C PHE A 431 11.08 -26.01 -18.60
N ILE A 432 10.42 -26.57 -17.61
CA ILE A 432 8.99 -26.71 -17.59
C ILE A 432 8.44 -25.40 -17.03
N TYR A 433 7.62 -24.70 -17.80
CA TYR A 433 7.14 -23.38 -17.43
C TYR A 433 5.62 -23.35 -17.29
N HIS A 434 5.15 -22.90 -16.14
CA HIS A 434 3.75 -22.59 -15.88
C HIS A 434 3.61 -21.14 -15.46
N CYS A 435 2.60 -20.48 -15.99
CA CYS A 435 2.26 -19.10 -15.64
C CYS A 435 0.76 -18.96 -15.39
N ILE A 436 0.21 -17.75 -15.38
CA ILE A 436 -1.19 -17.49 -15.08
C ILE A 436 -1.92 -17.09 -16.36
N GLY A 437 -2.99 -17.84 -16.73
CA GLY A 437 -3.91 -17.48 -17.82
C GLY A 437 -3.42 -17.85 -19.22
N ARG A 438 -2.51 -18.85 -19.35
CA ARG A 438 -2.05 -19.38 -20.64
C ARG A 438 -1.36 -20.72 -20.53
#